data_d60cd4c54fef64239a7e05208c4c0257
#
_entry.id   d60cd4c54fef64239a7e05208c4c0257
#
_cell.length_a   1.000
_cell.length_b   1.000
_cell.length_c   1.000
_cell.angle_alpha   90.00
_cell.angle_beta   90.00
_cell.angle_gamma   90.00
#
_symmetry.space_group_name_H-M   'P 1'
#
loop_
_entity.id
_entity.type
_entity.pdbx_description
1 polymer ?
#
loop_
_entity_poly.entity_id
_entity_poly.type
_entity_poly.pdbx_seq_one_letter_code
_entity_poly.pdbx_strand_id
1 'polypeptide(L)'
;MELIAVCDSKVNTAPDFPMGWWSLARSHELQVGEVKSVSALDRELVLYRTRSGAVRVHDAYCPHLGANLGVNGRVVGESIQCPFHGWQFGGDGVCEKIPYCEEIPSRAKLNNWPATEINGEIYMWFHPT
;
A
#
# COMPACT_ATOMS: atom_id res chain seq x y z
N MET A 1 -30.45 15.08 -10.44
CA MET A 1 -30.55 14.89 -9.77
C MET A 1 -30.15 14.80 -9.40
N GLU A 2 -29.97 14.99 -9.60
CA GLU A 2 -29.99 14.87 -8.95
C GLU A 2 -29.51 14.77 -8.65
N LEU A 3 -29.55 15.04 -9.24
CA LEU A 3 -29.49 14.97 -8.54
C LEU A 3 -29.11 14.95 -8.30
N ILE A 4 -29.06 15.18 -8.70
CA ILE A 4 -28.97 15.21 -8.03
C ILE A 4 -28.44 15.28 -7.67
N ALA A 5 -28.40 15.43 -7.92
CA ALA A 5 -28.22 15.36 -7.18
C ALA A 5 -27.69 15.44 -6.84
N VAL A 6 -27.75 15.71 -6.96
CA VAL A 6 -27.54 15.56 -6.26
C VAL A 6 -26.98 15.53 -5.86
N CYS A 7 -27.05 15.71 -6.00
CA CYS A 7 -26.77 15.43 -5.26
C CYS A 7 -26.25 15.40 -4.94
N ASP A 8 -26.32 15.71 -4.91
CA ASP A 8 -25.99 15.48 -4.30
C ASP A 8 -25.34 15.38 -4.09
N SER A 9 -25.24 15.64 -4.21
CA SER A 9 -24.77 15.33 -3.65
C SER A 9 -24.12 15.16 -3.36
N LYS A 10 -24.03 15.27 -3.37
CA LYS A 10 -23.59 14.88 -2.87
C LYS A 10 -23.14 14.47 -2.62
N VAL A 11 -23.29 14.61 -2.80
CA VAL A 11 -22.81 14.12 -2.40
C VAL A 11 -22.08 13.33 -2.46
N ASN A 12 -21.97 12.84 -2.68
CA ASN A 12 -21.27 12.11 -2.49
C ASN A 12 -20.47 11.58 -2.70
N THR A 13 -20.81 11.10 -3.64
CA THR A 13 -19.47 10.87 -3.23
C THR A 13 -19.08 9.42 -3.33
N ALA A 14 -17.77 9.12 -3.09
CA ALA A 14 -17.26 7.76 -3.11
C ALA A 14 -18.05 6.88 -2.14
N PRO A 15 -18.26 5.61 -2.47
CA PRO A 15 -18.91 4.72 -1.52
C PRO A 15 -18.09 4.62 -0.24
N ASP A 16 -18.77 4.68 0.87
CA ASP A 16 -18.12 4.52 2.16
C ASP A 16 -17.96 3.04 2.45
N PHE A 17 -16.70 2.60 2.53
CA PHE A 17 -16.44 1.24 2.93
C PHE A 17 -16.47 1.15 4.44
N PRO A 18 -17.07 0.11 5.01
CA PRO A 18 -17.07 -0.04 6.46
C PRO A 18 -15.66 -0.12 7.02
N MET A 19 -15.46 0.56 8.15
CA MET A 19 -14.24 0.43 8.91
C MET A 19 -14.09 -1.01 9.39
N GLY A 20 -12.90 -1.57 9.27
CA GLY A 20 -12.66 -2.93 9.73
C GLY A 20 -11.56 -3.64 8.97
N TRP A 21 -11.49 -4.94 9.21
CA TRP A 21 -10.52 -5.81 8.54
C TRP A 21 -11.08 -6.31 7.22
N TRP A 22 -10.32 -6.10 6.16
CA TRP A 22 -10.68 -6.54 4.81
C TRP A 22 -9.66 -7.52 4.30
N SER A 23 -10.12 -8.66 3.81
CA SER A 23 -9.24 -9.68 3.23
C SER A 23 -8.74 -9.21 1.87
N LEU A 24 -7.43 -9.24 1.67
CA LEU A 24 -6.82 -8.81 0.42
C LEU A 24 -6.30 -9.96 -0.43
N ALA A 25 -5.81 -11.02 0.20
CA ALA A 25 -5.16 -12.12 -0.51
C ALA A 25 -5.03 -13.30 0.43
N ARG A 26 -4.67 -14.44 -0.13
CA ARG A 26 -4.34 -15.61 0.66
C ARG A 26 -2.86 -15.61 0.99
N SER A 27 -2.52 -16.08 2.19
CA SER A 27 -1.14 -16.07 2.66
C SER A 27 -0.19 -16.78 1.70
N HIS A 28 -0.62 -17.91 1.13
CA HIS A 28 0.23 -18.71 0.24
C HIS A 28 0.51 -18.01 -1.10
N GLU A 29 -0.24 -16.98 -1.43
CA GLU A 29 -0.04 -16.22 -2.66
C GLU A 29 1.11 -15.22 -2.56
N LEU A 30 1.69 -15.06 -1.37
CA LEU A 30 2.75 -14.08 -1.13
C LEU A 30 3.87 -14.72 -0.32
N GLN A 31 4.91 -15.16 -1.02
CA GLN A 31 6.09 -15.78 -0.40
C GLN A 31 7.06 -14.72 0.09
N VAL A 32 8.00 -15.13 0.94
CA VAL A 32 9.04 -14.23 1.43
C VAL A 32 9.77 -13.59 0.25
N GLY A 33 9.89 -12.27 0.29
CA GLY A 33 10.56 -11.51 -0.76
C GLY A 33 9.69 -11.19 -1.97
N GLU A 34 8.43 -11.60 -1.96
CA GLU A 34 7.52 -11.33 -3.07
C GLU A 34 6.72 -10.06 -2.87
N VAL A 35 6.32 -9.48 -3.99
CA VAL A 35 5.51 -8.26 -4.05
C VAL A 35 4.26 -8.58 -4.87
N LYS A 36 3.10 -8.10 -4.43
CA LYS A 36 1.83 -8.35 -5.10
C LYS A 36 1.02 -7.06 -5.19
N SER A 37 0.47 -6.80 -6.37
CA SER A 37 -0.48 -5.70 -6.59
C SER A 37 -1.88 -6.18 -6.29
N VAL A 38 -2.65 -5.37 -5.56
CA VAL A 38 -4.05 -5.67 -5.27
C VAL A 38 -4.86 -4.39 -5.42
N SER A 39 -5.97 -4.48 -6.17
CA SER A 39 -6.94 -3.39 -6.26
C SER A 39 -8.06 -3.71 -5.29
N ALA A 40 -8.26 -2.85 -4.29
CA ALA A 40 -9.30 -3.04 -3.29
C ALA A 40 -9.67 -1.69 -2.69
N LEU A 41 -10.93 -1.57 -2.26
CA LEU A 41 -11.42 -0.36 -1.58
C LEU A 41 -11.17 0.90 -2.41
N ASP A 42 -11.37 0.80 -3.73
CA ASP A 42 -11.11 1.87 -4.70
C ASP A 42 -9.67 2.38 -4.67
N ARG A 43 -8.72 1.50 -4.31
CA ARG A 43 -7.31 1.85 -4.23
C ARG A 43 -6.46 0.83 -4.93
N GLU A 44 -5.30 1.27 -5.38
CA GLU A 44 -4.24 0.36 -5.80
C GLU A 44 -3.31 0.18 -4.62
N LEU A 45 -3.13 -1.06 -4.20
CA LEU A 45 -2.34 -1.39 -3.03
C LEU A 45 -1.16 -2.26 -3.43
N VAL A 46 -0.07 -2.14 -2.70
CA VAL A 46 1.05 -3.05 -2.81
C VAL A 46 1.18 -3.84 -1.52
N LEU A 47 1.24 -5.16 -1.67
CA LEU A 47 1.51 -6.07 -0.57
C LEU A 47 2.88 -6.67 -0.79
N TYR A 48 3.64 -6.84 0.29
CA TYR A 48 4.91 -7.55 0.17
C TYR A 48 5.21 -8.27 1.47
N ARG A 49 6.01 -9.33 1.34
CA ARG A 49 6.44 -10.10 2.50
C ARG A 49 7.94 -9.86 2.69
N THR A 50 8.28 -9.31 3.83
CA THR A 50 9.67 -8.97 4.14
C THR A 50 10.50 -10.22 4.40
N ARG A 51 11.81 -10.04 4.52
CA ARG A 51 12.72 -11.17 4.78
C ARG A 51 12.40 -11.87 6.09
N SER A 52 11.90 -11.14 7.09
CA SER A 52 11.51 -11.76 8.36
C SER A 52 10.16 -12.47 8.27
N GLY A 53 9.46 -12.36 7.15
CA GLY A 53 8.16 -13.01 6.95
C GLY A 53 6.96 -12.12 7.25
N ALA A 54 7.19 -10.88 7.65
CA ALA A 54 6.10 -9.95 7.93
C ALA A 54 5.44 -9.47 6.64
N VAL A 55 4.11 -9.35 6.65
CA VAL A 55 3.37 -8.81 5.52
C VAL A 55 3.12 -7.33 5.77
N ARG A 56 3.35 -6.52 4.73
CA ARG A 56 3.11 -5.09 4.77
C ARG A 56 2.17 -4.69 3.65
N VAL A 57 1.36 -3.67 3.90
CA VAL A 57 0.40 -3.13 2.92
C VAL A 57 0.54 -1.63 2.86
N HIS A 58 0.79 -1.10 1.68
CA HIS A 58 0.87 0.34 1.45
C HIS A 58 0.05 0.71 0.22
N ASP A 59 -0.29 2.00 0.09
CA ASP A 59 -0.75 2.51 -1.20
C ASP A 59 0.38 2.32 -2.20
N ALA A 60 0.03 1.99 -3.45
CA ALA A 60 1.00 1.44 -4.39
C ALA A 60 1.92 2.46 -5.06
N TYR A 61 1.56 3.74 -5.06
CA TYR A 61 2.26 4.70 -5.90
C TYR A 61 3.37 5.42 -5.16
N CYS A 62 4.59 5.31 -5.71
CA CYS A 62 5.77 5.96 -5.15
C CYS A 62 5.58 7.48 -5.16
N PRO A 63 5.78 8.18 -4.04
CA PRO A 63 5.58 9.63 -3.99
C PRO A 63 6.56 10.43 -4.84
N HIS A 64 7.64 9.79 -5.31
CA HIS A 64 8.62 10.48 -6.15
C HIS A 64 8.01 10.84 -7.51
N LEU A 65 7.65 9.82 -8.32
CA LEU A 65 7.12 10.05 -9.67
C LEU A 65 5.89 9.19 -9.97
N GLY A 66 5.26 8.62 -8.95
CA GLY A 66 4.02 7.87 -9.14
C GLY A 66 4.17 6.46 -9.68
N ALA A 67 5.37 5.89 -9.63
CA ALA A 67 5.57 4.51 -10.07
C ALA A 67 4.78 3.56 -9.17
N ASN A 68 4.13 2.57 -9.78
CA ASN A 68 3.40 1.55 -9.04
C ASN A 68 4.40 0.52 -8.49
N LEU A 69 4.55 0.48 -7.17
CA LEU A 69 5.51 -0.42 -6.52
C LEU A 69 5.15 -1.89 -6.66
N GLY A 70 3.88 -2.18 -6.98
CA GLY A 70 3.46 -3.55 -7.26
C GLY A 70 3.92 -4.08 -8.60
N VAL A 71 4.44 -3.20 -9.46
CA VAL A 71 4.95 -3.56 -10.78
C VAL A 71 6.46 -3.39 -10.77
N ASN A 72 7.18 -4.50 -10.66
CA ASN A 72 8.64 -4.56 -10.62
C ASN A 72 9.29 -3.96 -9.38
N GLY A 73 8.52 -3.58 -8.37
CA GLY A 73 9.08 -3.27 -7.06
C GLY A 73 9.67 -4.53 -6.45
N ARG A 74 10.57 -4.38 -5.50
CA ARG A 74 11.23 -5.54 -4.91
C ARG A 74 11.49 -5.34 -3.44
N VAL A 75 11.49 -6.46 -2.72
CA VAL A 75 11.78 -6.47 -1.30
C VAL A 75 13.29 -6.39 -1.10
N VAL A 76 13.72 -5.49 -0.21
CA VAL A 76 15.10 -5.39 0.22
C VAL A 76 15.08 -5.41 1.75
N GLY A 77 15.42 -6.58 2.34
CA GLY A 77 15.33 -6.76 3.78
C GLY A 77 13.90 -6.60 4.28
N GLU A 78 13.66 -5.58 5.08
CA GLU A 78 12.32 -5.26 5.61
C GLU A 78 11.62 -4.16 4.83
N SER A 79 12.22 -3.72 3.70
CA SER A 79 11.75 -2.57 2.93
C SER A 79 11.30 -2.98 1.54
N ILE A 80 10.54 -2.09 0.88
CA ILE A 80 10.23 -2.25 -0.53
C ILE A 80 10.94 -1.15 -1.32
N GLN A 81 11.50 -1.51 -2.46
CA GLN A 81 12.27 -0.61 -3.30
C GLN A 81 11.52 -0.29 -4.58
N CYS A 82 11.45 1.01 -4.90
CA CYS A 82 10.85 1.48 -6.15
C CYS A 82 11.73 1.08 -7.33
N PRO A 83 11.14 0.55 -8.42
CA PRO A 83 11.92 0.08 -9.56
C PRO A 83 12.57 1.19 -10.38
N PHE A 84 12.10 2.44 -10.25
CA PHE A 84 12.60 3.52 -11.10
C PHE A 84 13.91 4.12 -10.59
N HIS A 85 13.92 4.63 -9.35
CA HIS A 85 15.10 5.33 -8.85
C HIS A 85 15.61 4.75 -7.54
N GLY A 86 15.10 3.60 -7.15
CA GLY A 86 15.65 2.87 -6.01
C GLY A 86 15.25 3.40 -4.64
N TRP A 87 14.26 4.27 -4.54
CA TRP A 87 13.79 4.70 -3.23
C TRP A 87 13.29 3.50 -2.43
N GLN A 88 13.69 3.41 -1.16
CA GLN A 88 13.30 2.30 -0.29
C GLN A 88 12.41 2.80 0.82
N PHE A 89 11.30 2.09 1.04
CA PHE A 89 10.30 2.44 2.03
C PHE A 89 10.23 1.32 3.07
N GLY A 90 10.28 1.71 4.34
CA GLY A 90 10.19 0.75 5.44
C GLY A 90 8.77 0.23 5.66
N GLY A 91 8.64 -0.65 6.63
CA GLY A 91 7.35 -1.26 6.95
C GLY A 91 6.28 -0.28 7.39
N ASP A 92 6.69 0.89 7.85
CA ASP A 92 5.78 1.97 8.24
C ASP A 92 5.45 2.90 7.07
N GLY A 93 5.97 2.64 5.86
CA GLY A 93 5.74 3.45 4.68
C GLY A 93 6.68 4.63 4.54
N VAL A 94 7.53 4.89 5.51
CA VAL A 94 8.45 6.03 5.47
C VAL A 94 9.66 5.69 4.61
N CYS A 95 10.05 6.61 3.73
CA CYS A 95 11.24 6.40 2.91
C CYS A 95 12.48 6.38 3.79
N GLU A 96 13.28 5.33 3.66
CA GLU A 96 14.47 5.11 4.48
C GLU A 96 15.76 5.38 3.72
N LYS A 97 15.71 5.32 2.39
CA LYS A 97 16.92 5.43 1.61
C LYS A 97 16.61 5.92 0.20
N ILE A 98 17.40 6.89 -0.25
CA ILE A 98 17.42 7.34 -1.63
C ILE A 98 18.87 7.19 -2.08
N PRO A 99 19.17 6.28 -3.05
CA PRO A 99 20.55 5.92 -3.36
C PRO A 99 21.47 7.07 -3.76
N TYR A 100 20.91 8.12 -4.35
CA TYR A 100 21.70 9.24 -4.87
C TYR A 100 21.61 10.49 -3.99
N CYS A 101 21.03 10.38 -2.80
CA CYS A 101 20.80 11.55 -1.95
C CYS A 101 20.78 11.13 -0.49
N GLU A 102 21.45 11.91 0.36
CA GLU A 102 21.47 11.60 1.80
C GLU A 102 20.29 12.21 2.54
N GLU A 103 19.72 13.29 1.98
CA GLU A 103 18.58 13.95 2.61
C GLU A 103 17.28 13.40 2.04
N ILE A 104 16.42 12.95 2.95
CA ILE A 104 15.14 12.37 2.56
C ILE A 104 14.03 13.36 2.90
N PRO A 105 13.26 13.82 1.90
CA PRO A 105 12.15 14.74 2.19
C PRO A 105 11.15 14.13 3.14
N SER A 106 10.61 14.96 4.04
CA SER A 106 9.65 14.48 5.03
C SER A 106 8.36 13.94 4.39
N ARG A 107 8.04 14.40 3.18
CA ARG A 107 6.86 13.95 2.46
C ARG A 107 7.08 12.62 1.72
N ALA A 108 8.31 12.10 1.72
CA ALA A 108 8.64 10.85 1.04
C ALA A 108 8.14 9.67 1.88
N LYS A 109 6.85 9.41 1.80
CA LYS A 109 6.24 8.32 2.54
C LYS A 109 5.01 7.81 1.78
N LEU A 110 4.74 6.53 1.95
CA LEU A 110 3.54 5.88 1.44
C LEU A 110 2.50 5.83 2.54
N ASN A 111 1.23 5.86 2.18
CA ASN A 111 0.19 5.55 3.15
C ASN A 111 0.37 4.11 3.56
N ASN A 112 0.45 3.89 4.87
CA ASN A 112 0.65 2.59 5.44
C ASN A 112 -0.66 2.09 6.06
N TRP A 113 -1.01 0.85 5.75
CA TRP A 113 -2.23 0.23 6.29
C TRP A 113 -1.82 -0.90 7.24
N PRO A 114 -2.41 -0.95 8.44
CA PRO A 114 -2.14 -2.08 9.33
C PRO A 114 -2.53 -3.39 8.66
N ALA A 115 -1.70 -4.40 8.80
CA ALA A 115 -1.92 -5.69 8.17
C ALA A 115 -1.75 -6.80 9.17
N THR A 116 -2.50 -7.89 8.98
CA THR A 116 -2.35 -9.10 9.80
C THR A 116 -2.64 -10.32 8.94
N GLU A 117 -2.19 -11.47 9.41
CA GLU A 117 -2.50 -12.76 8.78
C GLU A 117 -3.20 -13.64 9.80
N ILE A 118 -4.34 -14.22 9.41
CA ILE A 118 -5.10 -15.13 10.26
C ILE A 118 -5.67 -16.22 9.37
N ASN A 119 -5.44 -17.48 9.76
CA ASN A 119 -6.02 -18.65 9.08
C ASN A 119 -5.74 -18.67 7.58
N GLY A 120 -4.52 -18.28 7.19
CA GLY A 120 -4.10 -18.34 5.80
C GLY A 120 -4.59 -17.19 4.93
N GLU A 121 -5.07 -16.12 5.53
CA GLU A 121 -5.51 -14.94 4.78
C GLU A 121 -4.83 -13.68 5.30
N ILE A 122 -4.58 -12.76 4.37
CA ILE A 122 -3.96 -11.46 4.66
C ILE A 122 -5.04 -10.43 4.70
N TYR A 123 -5.13 -9.71 5.82
CA TYR A 123 -6.12 -8.66 6.03
C TYR A 123 -5.45 -7.32 6.23
N MET A 124 -6.11 -6.25 5.77
CA MET A 124 -5.73 -4.90 6.14
C MET A 124 -6.83 -4.27 6.99
N TRP A 125 -6.44 -3.40 7.91
CA TRP A 125 -7.39 -2.60 8.65
C TRP A 125 -7.69 -1.34 7.87
N PHE A 126 -8.94 -1.18 7.47
CA PHE A 126 -9.37 0.02 6.75
C PHE A 126 -10.00 1.02 7.73
N HIS A 127 -9.51 2.26 7.66
CA HIS A 127 -10.13 3.39 8.34
C HIS A 127 -10.17 4.55 7.35
N PRO A 128 -11.30 5.27 7.27
CA PRO A 128 -11.45 6.29 6.22
C PRO A 128 -10.70 7.59 6.49
N THR A 129 -10.16 7.77 7.68
CA THR A 129 -9.46 9.03 8.04
C THR A 129 -8.07 8.80 8.59
#